data_b7cbadf4ee720cd23721fb17319266a2
#
_entry.id   b7cbadf4ee720cd23721fb17319266a2
#
_cell.length_a   1.000
_cell.length_b   1.000
_cell.length_c   1.000
_cell.angle_alpha   90.00
_cell.angle_beta   90.00
_cell.angle_gamma   90.00
#
_symmetry.space_group_name_H-M   'P 1'
#
loop_
_entity.id
_entity.type
_entity.pdbx_description
1 polymer ?
#
loop_
_entity_poly.entity_id
_entity_poly.type
_entity_poly.pdbx_seq_one_letter_code
_entity_poly.pdbx_strand_id
1 'polypeptide(L)'
;IVEVASGNYALIDGTTLTGNTTTGNGGAVNNAAGANVYLLGGTITANSAAAGGAIYSEGTVNIRGTVSVTGNTVTNSFEAASNLVLAKDGVINVSGAVTGSAIGVAVQEANAGRTVVKLGDAVTDVKLADVLSQITYEGDSSLKIGEDGTLVSTTEPSPTPTPAEEKLKVTGKECKWSGSGTVKIKFQSNVKGTYYIDWVKRGEKAPTIDTSRVGAPIEADTNVTAKVTDLPDYDVDIYVCVISDKDKSNYGSVMFQPDSKERP
;
A
#
# COMPACT_ATOMS: atom_id res chain seq x y z
N ILE A 1 -3.00 41.24 -4.13
CA ILE A 1 -2.17 40.12 -4.59
C ILE A 1 -0.74 40.34 -4.07
N VAL A 2 -0.18 39.32 -3.49
CA VAL A 2 1.20 39.34 -2.94
C VAL A 2 2.09 38.54 -3.89
N GLU A 3 3.14 39.16 -4.39
CA GLU A 3 4.22 38.53 -5.16
C GLU A 3 5.42 38.29 -4.22
N VAL A 4 5.81 37.04 -4.02
CA VAL A 4 6.98 36.67 -3.22
C VAL A 4 8.07 36.20 -4.18
N ALA A 5 8.79 37.14 -4.77
CA ALA A 5 9.87 36.89 -5.74
C ALA A 5 11.10 36.23 -5.09
N SER A 6 11.37 36.55 -3.82
CA SER A 6 12.43 35.96 -3.01
C SER A 6 12.16 36.20 -1.52
N GLY A 7 12.84 35.46 -0.64
CA GLY A 7 12.72 35.64 0.81
C GLY A 7 11.44 35.04 1.38
N ASN A 8 10.82 35.74 2.32
CA ASN A 8 9.74 35.21 3.13
C ASN A 8 8.50 36.11 3.13
N TYR A 9 7.33 35.53 3.10
CA TYR A 9 6.04 36.18 3.37
C TYR A 9 5.30 35.39 4.45
N ALA A 10 4.68 36.07 5.40
CA ALA A 10 3.92 35.43 6.47
C ALA A 10 2.45 35.91 6.50
N LEU A 11 1.53 34.95 6.54
CA LEU A 11 0.13 35.14 6.91
C LEU A 11 -0.01 34.76 8.39
N ILE A 12 -0.36 35.72 9.23
CA ILE A 12 -0.49 35.53 10.67
C ILE A 12 -1.95 35.21 11.01
N ASP A 13 -2.16 34.51 12.14
CA ASP A 13 -3.50 34.18 12.64
C ASP A 13 -4.42 35.41 12.72
N GLY A 14 -5.71 35.21 12.34
CA GLY A 14 -6.70 36.27 12.24
C GLY A 14 -6.65 37.07 10.93
N THR A 15 -5.64 36.88 10.06
CA THR A 15 -5.57 37.56 8.76
C THR A 15 -6.50 36.88 7.74
N THR A 16 -7.15 37.70 6.93
CA THR A 16 -7.98 37.20 5.82
C THR A 16 -7.52 37.83 4.51
N LEU A 17 -7.24 36.98 3.50
CA LEU A 17 -7.00 37.38 2.12
C LEU A 17 -8.19 36.92 1.28
N THR A 18 -8.97 37.87 0.74
CA THR A 18 -10.21 37.55 0.06
C THR A 18 -10.51 38.47 -1.11
N GLY A 19 -11.27 38.00 -2.12
CA GLY A 19 -11.80 38.82 -3.19
C GLY A 19 -10.75 39.26 -4.21
N ASN A 20 -9.56 38.68 -4.23
CA ASN A 20 -8.54 39.06 -5.21
C ASN A 20 -8.72 38.25 -6.50
N THR A 21 -8.54 38.89 -7.63
CA THR A 21 -8.65 38.28 -8.96
C THR A 21 -7.48 38.68 -9.84
N THR A 22 -6.90 37.68 -10.51
CA THR A 22 -5.82 37.90 -11.50
C THR A 22 -5.97 36.97 -12.69
N THR A 23 -5.47 37.40 -13.84
CA THR A 23 -5.32 36.55 -15.04
C THR A 23 -4.00 35.75 -15.00
N GLY A 24 -3.10 36.05 -14.06
CA GLY A 24 -1.89 35.32 -13.78
C GLY A 24 -2.14 34.21 -12.76
N ASN A 25 -1.07 33.76 -12.10
CA ASN A 25 -1.09 32.75 -11.07
C ASN A 25 -1.17 33.37 -9.68
N GLY A 26 -1.75 32.62 -8.72
CA GLY A 26 -1.82 33.00 -7.31
C GLY A 26 -2.74 34.19 -7.05
N GLY A 27 -4.04 33.97 -6.91
CA GLY A 27 -5.03 35.03 -6.73
C GLY A 27 -4.77 35.90 -5.49
N ALA A 28 -4.31 35.32 -4.40
CA ALA A 28 -3.85 36.04 -3.22
C ALA A 28 -2.33 36.11 -3.15
N VAL A 29 -1.63 34.99 -3.39
CA VAL A 29 -0.17 34.90 -3.24
C VAL A 29 0.43 34.13 -4.42
N ASN A 30 1.43 34.71 -5.06
CA ASN A 30 2.31 34.04 -6.04
C ASN A 30 3.71 33.89 -5.42
N ASN A 31 4.16 32.65 -5.21
CA ASN A 31 5.40 32.32 -4.51
C ASN A 31 6.42 31.72 -5.49
N ALA A 32 7.45 32.47 -5.81
CA ALA A 32 8.47 32.06 -6.76
C ALA A 32 9.37 30.93 -6.23
N ALA A 33 10.11 30.29 -7.13
CA ALA A 33 11.07 29.26 -6.78
C ALA A 33 12.12 29.77 -5.78
N GLY A 34 12.39 29.01 -4.72
CA GLY A 34 13.32 29.36 -3.64
C GLY A 34 12.78 30.37 -2.62
N ALA A 35 11.59 30.94 -2.84
CA ALA A 35 10.93 31.77 -1.84
C ALA A 35 10.10 30.94 -0.85
N ASN A 36 9.76 31.52 0.29
CA ASN A 36 9.00 30.86 1.35
C ASN A 36 7.74 31.65 1.70
N VAL A 37 6.61 30.96 1.76
CA VAL A 37 5.37 31.47 2.35
C VAL A 37 5.17 30.76 3.69
N TYR A 38 4.80 31.53 4.71
CA TYR A 38 4.47 31.00 6.04
C TYR A 38 3.01 31.26 6.35
N LEU A 39 2.22 30.21 6.41
CA LEU A 39 0.81 30.21 6.83
C LEU A 39 0.78 29.81 8.31
N LEU A 40 0.74 30.80 9.18
CA LEU A 40 0.81 30.61 10.62
C LEU A 40 -0.57 30.60 11.29
N GLY A 41 -1.60 30.79 10.50
CA GLY A 41 -3.03 30.91 10.80
C GLY A 41 -3.73 31.73 9.74
N GLY A 42 -5.04 32.00 9.94
CA GLY A 42 -5.82 32.87 9.06
C GLY A 42 -6.51 32.16 7.90
N THR A 43 -7.14 32.96 7.03
CA THR A 43 -8.03 32.48 5.98
C THR A 43 -7.70 33.08 4.62
N ILE A 44 -7.67 32.26 3.58
CA ILE A 44 -7.54 32.65 2.19
C ILE A 44 -8.73 32.07 1.41
N THR A 45 -9.66 32.91 0.98
CA THR A 45 -10.92 32.47 0.39
C THR A 45 -11.44 33.46 -0.65
N ALA A 46 -12.32 32.98 -1.55
CA ALA A 46 -12.96 33.80 -2.57
C ALA A 46 -11.97 34.57 -3.48
N ASN A 47 -10.78 33.99 -3.70
CA ASN A 47 -9.81 34.53 -4.67
C ASN A 47 -9.86 33.72 -5.97
N SER A 48 -9.42 34.31 -7.08
CA SER A 48 -9.47 33.68 -8.40
C SER A 48 -8.22 34.02 -9.22
N ALA A 49 -7.70 33.02 -9.94
CA ALA A 49 -6.49 33.11 -10.73
C ALA A 49 -6.51 32.15 -11.94
N ALA A 50 -5.53 32.22 -12.83
CA ALA A 50 -5.38 31.23 -13.89
C ALA A 50 -4.97 29.83 -13.29
N ALA A 51 -4.16 29.84 -12.23
CA ALA A 51 -3.83 28.65 -11.41
C ALA A 51 -3.57 29.08 -9.97
N GLY A 52 -3.94 28.23 -9.01
CA GLY A 52 -3.82 28.58 -7.59
C GLY A 52 -4.67 29.79 -7.24
N GLY A 53 -6.00 29.63 -7.28
CA GLY A 53 -6.94 30.73 -6.98
C GLY A 53 -6.61 31.47 -5.71
N ALA A 54 -6.10 30.77 -4.68
CA ALA A 54 -5.49 31.37 -3.52
C ALA A 54 -3.97 31.55 -3.70
N ILE A 55 -3.25 30.47 -3.79
CA ILE A 55 -1.78 30.44 -3.79
C ILE A 55 -1.28 29.59 -4.96
N TYR A 56 -0.33 30.15 -5.69
CA TYR A 56 0.51 29.41 -6.62
C TYR A 56 1.93 29.39 -6.06
N SER A 57 2.56 28.22 -5.92
CA SER A 57 3.86 28.11 -5.29
C SER A 57 4.81 27.21 -6.07
N GLU A 58 5.92 27.78 -6.49
CA GLU A 58 7.12 27.07 -6.96
C GLU A 58 8.13 26.87 -5.83
N GLY A 59 7.94 27.55 -4.70
CA GLY A 59 8.76 27.49 -3.51
C GLY A 59 8.11 26.72 -2.37
N THR A 60 8.58 26.95 -1.13
CA THR A 60 8.08 26.27 0.06
C THR A 60 6.89 27.01 0.66
N VAL A 61 5.83 26.27 1.00
CA VAL A 61 4.71 26.76 1.81
C VAL A 61 4.81 26.13 3.20
N ASN A 62 5.23 26.92 4.18
CA ASN A 62 5.35 26.49 5.57
C ASN A 62 4.02 26.67 6.28
N ILE A 63 3.50 25.64 6.92
CA ILE A 63 2.22 25.68 7.63
C ILE A 63 2.35 25.36 9.11
N ARG A 64 1.57 26.04 9.96
CA ARG A 64 1.30 25.73 11.36
C ARG A 64 0.05 26.48 11.83
N GLY A 65 -0.49 26.13 13.00
CA GLY A 65 -1.67 26.80 13.57
C GLY A 65 -2.97 26.39 12.85
N THR A 66 -3.94 27.29 12.83
CA THR A 66 -5.24 27.09 12.18
C THR A 66 -5.27 27.85 10.84
N VAL A 67 -5.14 27.12 9.74
CA VAL A 67 -5.07 27.68 8.38
C VAL A 67 -6.25 27.22 7.54
N SER A 68 -6.95 28.15 6.90
CA SER A 68 -8.02 27.83 5.96
C SER A 68 -7.65 28.37 4.56
N VAL A 69 -7.49 27.47 3.59
CA VAL A 69 -7.27 27.80 2.19
C VAL A 69 -8.32 27.05 1.36
N THR A 70 -9.50 27.64 1.26
CA THR A 70 -10.68 27.00 0.64
C THR A 70 -11.55 28.00 -0.12
N GLY A 71 -12.43 27.52 -1.01
CA GLY A 71 -13.37 28.36 -1.73
C GLY A 71 -12.71 29.34 -2.72
N ASN A 72 -11.52 28.99 -3.21
CA ASN A 72 -10.83 29.76 -4.26
C ASN A 72 -10.97 29.02 -5.60
N THR A 73 -10.95 29.75 -6.72
CA THR A 73 -11.32 29.22 -8.04
C THR A 73 -10.32 29.59 -9.13
N VAL A 74 -10.42 28.91 -10.27
CA VAL A 74 -9.72 29.32 -11.50
C VAL A 74 -10.58 30.23 -12.34
N THR A 75 -9.99 31.25 -13.00
CA THR A 75 -10.69 32.25 -13.79
C THR A 75 -11.32 31.68 -15.08
N ASN A 76 -10.78 30.57 -15.59
CA ASN A 76 -11.19 30.00 -16.89
C ASN A 76 -12.15 28.81 -16.76
N SER A 77 -12.57 28.45 -15.55
CA SER A 77 -13.46 27.33 -15.28
C SER A 77 -14.38 27.72 -14.13
N PHE A 78 -15.62 27.97 -14.43
CA PHE A 78 -16.63 28.27 -13.43
C PHE A 78 -16.86 27.03 -12.59
N GLU A 79 -16.20 26.84 -11.46
CA GLU A 79 -16.44 25.78 -10.48
C GLU A 79 -15.24 24.86 -10.18
N ALA A 80 -14.13 24.89 -10.91
CA ALA A 80 -12.99 24.09 -10.50
C ALA A 80 -12.35 24.70 -9.24
N ALA A 81 -12.39 23.98 -8.13
CA ALA A 81 -11.64 24.32 -6.93
C ALA A 81 -10.16 24.46 -7.28
N SER A 82 -9.55 25.55 -6.86
CA SER A 82 -8.13 25.79 -7.08
C SER A 82 -7.62 26.63 -5.92
N ASN A 83 -7.36 25.97 -4.82
CA ASN A 83 -6.94 26.66 -3.61
C ASN A 83 -5.43 26.90 -3.63
N LEU A 84 -4.63 25.93 -3.26
CA LEU A 84 -3.17 25.98 -3.34
C LEU A 84 -2.68 25.12 -4.50
N VAL A 85 -1.92 25.66 -5.43
CA VAL A 85 -1.24 24.90 -6.47
C VAL A 85 0.25 24.86 -6.21
N LEU A 86 0.80 23.66 -6.09
CA LEU A 86 2.23 23.40 -6.02
C LEU A 86 2.74 23.10 -7.43
N ALA A 87 3.63 23.96 -7.93
CA ALA A 87 4.27 23.82 -9.22
C ALA A 87 5.76 23.49 -9.05
N LYS A 88 6.38 22.96 -10.06
CA LYS A 88 7.79 22.59 -10.04
C LYS A 88 8.17 21.83 -8.73
N ASP A 89 9.05 22.39 -7.93
CA ASP A 89 9.53 21.82 -6.66
C ASP A 89 8.75 22.32 -5.43
N GLY A 90 7.63 23.01 -5.64
CA GLY A 90 6.77 23.51 -4.58
C GLY A 90 6.33 22.39 -3.62
N VAL A 91 6.41 22.66 -2.31
CA VAL A 91 6.10 21.69 -1.26
C VAL A 91 5.46 22.38 -0.06
N ILE A 92 4.56 21.68 0.62
CA ILE A 92 4.07 22.06 1.94
C ILE A 92 5.03 21.51 3.00
N ASN A 93 5.64 22.40 3.78
CA ASN A 93 6.50 22.05 4.90
C ASN A 93 5.77 22.34 6.21
N VAL A 94 5.53 21.33 7.03
CA VAL A 94 4.90 21.49 8.33
C VAL A 94 5.92 22.02 9.32
N SER A 95 5.72 23.24 9.80
CA SER A 95 6.66 23.94 10.70
C SER A 95 6.23 23.95 12.17
N GLY A 96 5.15 23.26 12.50
CA GLY A 96 4.60 23.09 13.85
C GLY A 96 3.21 22.47 13.82
N ALA A 97 2.54 22.41 14.96
CA ALA A 97 1.21 21.84 15.08
C ALA A 97 0.20 22.54 14.14
N VAL A 98 -0.58 21.75 13.44
CA VAL A 98 -1.65 22.17 12.54
C VAL A 98 -2.96 21.62 13.08
N THR A 99 -3.93 22.49 13.40
CA THR A 99 -5.18 22.10 14.07
C THR A 99 -6.35 22.92 13.54
N GLY A 100 -7.48 22.25 13.28
CA GLY A 100 -8.69 22.92 12.80
C GLY A 100 -8.53 23.59 11.44
N SER A 101 -7.58 23.12 10.64
CA SER A 101 -7.26 23.65 9.31
C SER A 101 -8.08 22.97 8.22
N ALA A 102 -8.21 23.65 7.10
CA ALA A 102 -8.78 23.08 5.87
C ALA A 102 -8.00 23.66 4.67
N ILE A 103 -7.22 22.82 4.00
CA ILE A 103 -6.35 23.24 2.91
C ILE A 103 -6.59 22.37 1.69
N GLY A 104 -7.13 22.97 0.63
CA GLY A 104 -7.21 22.34 -0.69
C GLY A 104 -5.88 22.48 -1.43
N VAL A 105 -5.32 21.40 -1.92
CA VAL A 105 -4.04 21.40 -2.66
C VAL A 105 -4.11 20.61 -3.95
N ALA A 106 -3.61 21.18 -5.03
CA ALA A 106 -3.33 20.51 -6.29
C ALA A 106 -1.83 20.58 -6.62
N VAL A 107 -1.37 19.67 -7.45
CA VAL A 107 0.03 19.61 -7.89
C VAL A 107 0.05 19.69 -9.40
N GLN A 108 0.81 20.63 -9.94
CA GLN A 108 1.07 20.74 -11.36
C GLN A 108 2.06 19.67 -11.81
N GLU A 109 1.82 19.03 -12.96
CA GLU A 109 2.63 17.89 -13.42
C GLU A 109 2.70 16.77 -12.37
N ALA A 110 1.53 16.43 -11.80
CA ALA A 110 1.41 15.43 -10.75
C ALA A 110 1.82 14.04 -11.24
N ASN A 111 2.65 13.37 -10.45
CA ASN A 111 3.03 11.98 -10.66
C ASN A 111 3.23 11.25 -9.31
N ALA A 112 3.09 9.95 -9.31
CA ALA A 112 3.32 9.14 -8.11
C ALA A 112 4.79 9.29 -7.62
N GLY A 113 4.96 9.36 -6.30
CA GLY A 113 6.25 9.58 -5.65
C GLY A 113 6.62 11.05 -5.43
N ARG A 114 5.86 12.02 -6.00
CA ARG A 114 6.10 13.44 -5.74
C ARG A 114 5.72 13.82 -4.31
N THR A 115 6.63 14.42 -3.56
CA THR A 115 6.35 14.94 -2.23
C THR A 115 5.45 16.17 -2.30
N VAL A 116 4.34 16.13 -1.59
CA VAL A 116 3.36 17.22 -1.45
C VAL A 116 3.46 17.87 -0.08
N VAL A 117 3.56 17.04 0.96
CA VAL A 117 3.62 17.48 2.36
C VAL A 117 4.76 16.75 3.06
N LYS A 118 5.55 17.49 3.83
CA LYS A 118 6.58 16.91 4.70
C LYS A 118 6.62 17.61 6.05
N LEU A 119 7.11 16.92 7.08
CA LEU A 119 7.47 17.55 8.35
C LEU A 119 8.78 18.33 8.19
N GLY A 120 8.85 19.48 8.82
CA GLY A 120 10.10 20.24 8.93
C GLY A 120 11.10 19.52 9.84
N ASP A 121 12.40 19.65 9.56
CA ASP A 121 13.47 18.91 10.26
C ASP A 121 13.46 19.11 11.79
N ALA A 122 12.96 20.25 12.27
CA ALA A 122 12.89 20.58 13.69
C ALA A 122 11.56 20.18 14.36
N VAL A 123 10.63 19.57 13.62
CA VAL A 123 9.29 19.21 14.12
C VAL A 123 9.29 17.77 14.59
N THR A 124 9.23 17.56 15.91
CA THR A 124 9.33 16.25 16.55
C THR A 124 8.05 15.79 17.26
N ASP A 125 7.13 16.72 17.50
CA ASP A 125 5.92 16.54 18.31
C ASP A 125 4.61 16.51 17.47
N VAL A 126 4.73 16.53 16.16
CA VAL A 126 3.61 16.50 15.21
C VAL A 126 3.62 15.19 14.42
N LYS A 127 2.47 14.53 14.34
CA LYS A 127 2.30 13.36 13.47
C LYS A 127 1.83 13.83 12.10
N LEU A 128 2.49 13.36 11.04
CA LEU A 128 2.12 13.71 9.67
C LEU A 128 0.68 13.32 9.35
N ALA A 129 0.20 12.17 9.85
CA ALA A 129 -1.18 11.72 9.64
C ALA A 129 -2.24 12.70 10.16
N ASP A 130 -1.98 13.36 11.31
CA ASP A 130 -2.90 14.35 11.87
C ASP A 130 -2.99 15.60 10.98
N VAL A 131 -1.88 15.99 10.36
CA VAL A 131 -1.83 17.09 9.39
C VAL A 131 -2.51 16.73 8.08
N LEU A 132 -2.23 15.54 7.55
CA LEU A 132 -2.82 15.07 6.29
C LEU A 132 -4.34 14.97 6.36
N SER A 133 -4.92 14.69 7.55
CA SER A 133 -6.37 14.69 7.74
C SER A 133 -7.03 16.05 7.51
N GLN A 134 -6.27 17.15 7.47
CA GLN A 134 -6.72 18.52 7.27
C GLN A 134 -6.41 19.06 5.87
N ILE A 135 -5.82 18.22 5.01
CA ILE A 135 -5.43 18.57 3.64
C ILE A 135 -6.25 17.74 2.66
N THR A 136 -6.93 18.41 1.74
CA THR A 136 -7.68 17.76 0.65
C THR A 136 -6.90 17.88 -0.65
N TYR A 137 -6.65 16.76 -1.32
CA TYR A 137 -6.06 16.78 -2.66
C TYR A 137 -7.14 17.11 -3.70
N GLU A 138 -6.91 18.16 -4.48
CA GLU A 138 -7.85 18.70 -5.49
C GLU A 138 -7.33 18.52 -6.92
N GLY A 139 -6.23 17.76 -7.10
CA GLY A 139 -5.62 17.50 -8.40
C GLY A 139 -6.23 16.30 -9.14
N ASP A 140 -5.41 15.63 -9.94
CA ASP A 140 -5.81 14.46 -10.71
C ASP A 140 -6.41 13.37 -9.81
N SER A 141 -7.64 12.98 -10.07
CA SER A 141 -8.38 11.98 -9.28
C SER A 141 -7.78 10.57 -9.33
N SER A 142 -6.86 10.30 -10.24
CA SER A 142 -6.08 9.06 -10.26
C SER A 142 -4.98 9.01 -9.19
N LEU A 143 -4.76 10.13 -8.48
CA LEU A 143 -3.76 10.30 -7.43
C LEU A 143 -4.40 10.75 -6.11
N LYS A 144 -3.75 10.45 -5.01
CA LYS A 144 -4.06 10.96 -3.67
C LYS A 144 -2.77 11.19 -2.88
N ILE A 145 -2.84 11.95 -1.80
CA ILE A 145 -1.71 12.07 -0.88
C ILE A 145 -1.67 10.81 0.00
N GLY A 146 -0.56 10.09 -0.05
CA GLY A 146 -0.28 8.91 0.79
C GLY A 146 0.10 9.29 2.22
N GLU A 147 0.21 8.30 3.09
CA GLU A 147 0.52 8.48 4.53
C GLU A 147 1.90 9.10 4.78
N ASP A 148 2.80 9.00 3.82
CA ASP A 148 4.14 9.60 3.84
C ASP A 148 4.18 11.03 3.27
N GLY A 149 3.03 11.58 2.85
CA GLY A 149 2.90 12.90 2.26
C GLY A 149 3.29 12.97 0.78
N THR A 150 3.53 11.84 0.12
CA THR A 150 3.78 11.78 -1.33
C THR A 150 2.49 11.47 -2.10
N LEU A 151 2.47 11.78 -3.39
CA LEU A 151 1.39 11.33 -4.26
C LEU A 151 1.50 9.84 -4.53
N VAL A 152 0.39 9.13 -4.36
CA VAL A 152 0.26 7.71 -4.67
C VAL A 152 -0.95 7.52 -5.60
N SER A 153 -0.93 6.47 -6.42
CA SER A 153 -2.07 6.13 -7.27
C SER A 153 -3.30 5.78 -6.42
N THR A 154 -4.48 6.30 -6.80
CA THR A 154 -5.77 5.89 -6.22
C THR A 154 -6.24 4.56 -6.79
N THR A 155 -5.85 4.25 -8.01
CA THR A 155 -5.90 2.88 -8.46
C THR A 155 -4.90 2.14 -7.59
N GLU A 156 -5.36 1.26 -6.69
CA GLU A 156 -4.49 0.17 -6.24
C GLU A 156 -3.71 -0.24 -7.48
N PRO A 157 -2.37 -0.37 -7.41
CA PRO A 157 -1.66 -1.01 -8.50
C PRO A 157 -2.45 -2.30 -8.71
N SER A 158 -3.13 -2.41 -9.86
CA SER A 158 -3.78 -3.67 -10.24
C SER A 158 -2.74 -4.71 -9.89
N PRO A 159 -2.99 -5.57 -8.88
CA PRO A 159 -1.94 -6.40 -8.36
C PRO A 159 -1.24 -6.90 -9.59
N THR A 160 0.04 -6.57 -9.74
CA THR A 160 0.83 -7.04 -10.90
C THR A 160 0.42 -8.48 -10.96
N PRO A 161 -0.24 -8.98 -12.02
CA PRO A 161 -0.89 -10.27 -11.95
C PRO A 161 0.18 -11.18 -11.41
N THR A 162 0.06 -11.47 -10.12
CA THR A 162 0.96 -12.42 -9.44
C THR A 162 0.77 -13.59 -10.32
N PRO A 163 1.79 -14.09 -11.05
CA PRO A 163 1.61 -15.11 -12.07
C PRO A 163 0.70 -16.11 -11.41
N ALA A 164 -0.53 -16.30 -11.95
CA ALA A 164 -1.65 -16.95 -11.27
C ALA A 164 -1.04 -18.15 -10.59
N GLU A 165 -1.03 -18.20 -9.24
CA GLU A 165 -0.20 -19.16 -8.52
C GLU A 165 -0.52 -20.49 -9.15
N GLU A 166 0.47 -21.13 -9.76
CA GLU A 166 0.25 -22.35 -10.51
C GLU A 166 -0.48 -23.30 -9.56
N LYS A 167 -1.64 -23.80 -9.97
CA LYS A 167 -2.47 -24.66 -9.13
C LYS A 167 -1.58 -25.73 -8.52
N LEU A 168 -1.53 -25.80 -7.20
CA LEU A 168 -0.64 -26.69 -6.47
C LEU A 168 -0.92 -28.14 -6.90
N LYS A 169 0.13 -28.82 -7.36
CA LYS A 169 0.11 -30.21 -7.78
C LYS A 169 1.16 -31.00 -6.98
N VAL A 170 0.70 -32.03 -6.31
CA VAL A 170 1.58 -32.98 -5.63
C VAL A 170 1.73 -34.22 -6.52
N THR A 171 2.97 -34.61 -6.77
CA THR A 171 3.30 -35.76 -7.61
C THR A 171 3.98 -36.84 -6.78
N GLY A 172 3.39 -38.02 -6.70
CA GLY A 172 4.03 -39.21 -6.12
C GLY A 172 5.12 -39.77 -7.02
N LYS A 173 6.23 -40.16 -6.45
CA LYS A 173 7.40 -40.70 -7.16
C LYS A 173 7.73 -42.13 -6.77
N GLU A 174 7.60 -42.46 -5.50
CA GLU A 174 7.99 -43.79 -4.95
C GLU A 174 7.16 -44.11 -3.71
N CYS A 175 6.81 -45.38 -3.53
CA CYS A 175 6.17 -45.92 -2.34
C CYS A 175 6.70 -47.34 -2.11
N LYS A 176 7.48 -47.55 -1.07
CA LYS A 176 8.10 -48.86 -0.78
C LYS A 176 8.11 -49.17 0.73
N TRP A 177 7.90 -50.40 1.07
CA TRP A 177 8.16 -50.88 2.42
C TRP A 177 9.65 -50.73 2.76
N SER A 178 9.97 -50.29 3.95
CA SER A 178 11.35 -50.11 4.45
C SER A 178 11.60 -50.80 5.81
N GLY A 179 10.63 -51.52 6.30
CA GLY A 179 10.65 -52.30 7.54
C GLY A 179 9.23 -52.67 7.95
N SER A 180 9.09 -53.51 9.00
CA SER A 180 7.79 -53.87 9.54
C SER A 180 7.02 -52.63 9.98
N GLY A 181 5.80 -52.42 9.48
CA GLY A 181 4.98 -51.26 9.80
C GLY A 181 5.53 -49.92 9.29
N THR A 182 6.53 -49.91 8.40
CA THR A 182 7.16 -48.66 7.91
C THR A 182 7.22 -48.61 6.39
N VAL A 183 6.67 -47.53 5.83
CA VAL A 183 6.70 -47.26 4.40
C VAL A 183 7.51 -45.99 4.13
N LYS A 184 8.38 -46.04 3.15
CA LYS A 184 9.09 -44.88 2.60
C LYS A 184 8.35 -44.39 1.37
N ILE A 185 7.95 -43.12 1.37
CA ILE A 185 7.32 -42.46 0.23
C ILE A 185 8.21 -41.34 -0.28
N LYS A 186 8.16 -41.10 -1.57
CA LYS A 186 8.84 -39.97 -2.24
C LYS A 186 7.85 -39.21 -3.07
N PHE A 187 7.83 -37.89 -2.91
CA PHE A 187 6.90 -36.99 -3.61
C PHE A 187 7.54 -35.64 -3.89
N GLN A 188 6.87 -34.81 -4.67
CA GLN A 188 7.29 -33.48 -5.08
C GLN A 188 6.05 -32.60 -5.18
N SER A 189 6.19 -31.31 -4.85
CA SER A 189 5.21 -30.27 -5.13
C SER A 189 5.79 -29.27 -6.12
N ASN A 190 4.99 -28.74 -7.03
CA ASN A 190 5.39 -27.62 -7.91
C ASN A 190 5.36 -26.26 -7.21
N VAL A 191 4.82 -26.18 -6.01
CA VAL A 191 4.68 -24.94 -5.22
C VAL A 191 5.30 -25.16 -3.84
N LYS A 192 6.01 -24.15 -3.33
CA LYS A 192 6.52 -24.15 -1.95
C LYS A 192 5.37 -24.14 -0.94
N GLY A 193 5.51 -24.92 0.13
CA GLY A 193 4.44 -25.04 1.11
C GLY A 193 4.80 -25.88 2.33
N THR A 194 3.76 -26.28 3.02
CA THR A 194 3.83 -27.18 4.18
C THR A 194 3.09 -28.47 3.85
N TYR A 195 3.72 -29.61 4.07
CA TYR A 195 3.07 -30.91 3.85
C TYR A 195 2.68 -31.60 5.15
N TYR A 196 1.60 -32.40 5.03
CA TYR A 196 1.03 -33.24 6.06
C TYR A 196 0.86 -34.65 5.50
N ILE A 197 1.05 -35.68 6.32
CA ILE A 197 0.87 -37.07 5.94
C ILE A 197 -0.13 -37.70 6.90
N ASP A 198 -1.10 -38.40 6.30
CA ASP A 198 -2.09 -39.20 7.00
C ASP A 198 -2.34 -40.52 6.27
N TRP A 199 -2.94 -41.47 6.95
CA TRP A 199 -3.33 -42.72 6.32
C TRP A 199 -4.70 -43.19 6.83
N VAL A 200 -5.38 -43.96 5.99
CA VAL A 200 -6.63 -44.65 6.34
C VAL A 200 -6.54 -46.12 5.89
N LYS A 201 -7.46 -46.94 6.34
CA LYS A 201 -7.59 -48.29 5.81
C LYS A 201 -7.93 -48.22 4.34
N ARG A 202 -7.32 -49.10 3.54
CA ARG A 202 -7.51 -49.10 2.09
C ARG A 202 -9.00 -49.16 1.70
N GLY A 203 -9.39 -48.21 0.84
CA GLY A 203 -10.77 -48.08 0.35
C GLY A 203 -11.67 -47.23 1.24
N GLU A 204 -11.20 -46.73 2.36
CA GLU A 204 -11.93 -45.76 3.15
C GLU A 204 -11.83 -44.35 2.54
N LYS A 205 -12.72 -43.46 3.00
CA LYS A 205 -12.71 -42.07 2.56
C LYS A 205 -11.40 -41.38 2.95
N ALA A 206 -10.84 -40.57 2.03
CA ALA A 206 -9.66 -39.77 2.31
C ALA A 206 -9.82 -38.98 3.62
N PRO A 207 -8.77 -38.91 4.46
CA PRO A 207 -8.84 -38.21 5.74
C PRO A 207 -8.97 -36.71 5.55
N THR A 208 -9.64 -36.05 6.48
CA THR A 208 -9.57 -34.60 6.58
C THR A 208 -8.22 -34.24 7.18
N ILE A 209 -7.42 -33.46 6.49
CA ILE A 209 -6.09 -33.08 6.97
C ILE A 209 -6.22 -32.13 8.16
N ASP A 210 -5.65 -32.55 9.29
CA ASP A 210 -5.56 -31.72 10.49
C ASP A 210 -4.36 -30.78 10.38
N THR A 211 -4.63 -29.51 10.04
CA THR A 211 -3.62 -28.45 9.90
C THR A 211 -3.21 -27.82 11.24
N SER A 212 -3.83 -28.19 12.34
CA SER A 212 -3.39 -27.79 13.69
C SER A 212 -2.10 -28.50 14.13
N ARG A 213 -1.78 -29.62 13.50
CA ARG A 213 -0.52 -30.35 13.71
C ARG A 213 0.65 -29.58 13.08
N VAL A 214 1.85 -29.84 13.58
CA VAL A 214 3.08 -29.33 12.98
C VAL A 214 3.31 -30.08 11.66
N GLY A 215 3.15 -29.40 10.53
CA GLY A 215 3.52 -29.89 9.21
C GLY A 215 5.02 -29.72 8.96
N ALA A 216 5.53 -30.30 7.87
CA ALA A 216 6.91 -30.15 7.46
C ALA A 216 7.02 -29.31 6.17
N PRO A 217 8.07 -28.49 6.03
CA PRO A 217 8.23 -27.64 4.86
C PRO A 217 8.61 -28.45 3.60
N ILE A 218 8.16 -27.97 2.44
CA ILE A 218 8.55 -28.46 1.12
C ILE A 218 8.86 -27.30 0.21
N GLU A 219 10.03 -27.32 -0.43
CA GLU A 219 10.39 -26.35 -1.48
C GLU A 219 9.80 -26.80 -2.83
N ALA A 220 9.47 -25.80 -3.69
CA ALA A 220 8.97 -26.07 -5.02
C ALA A 220 9.94 -26.93 -5.82
N ASP A 221 9.41 -27.87 -6.59
CA ASP A 221 10.13 -28.77 -7.50
C ASP A 221 11.24 -29.61 -6.84
N THR A 222 11.21 -29.71 -5.52
CA THR A 222 12.16 -30.52 -4.74
C THR A 222 11.53 -31.84 -4.30
N ASN A 223 12.28 -32.92 -4.46
CA ASN A 223 11.85 -34.24 -4.00
C ASN A 223 11.98 -34.35 -2.47
N VAL A 224 10.89 -34.66 -1.82
CA VAL A 224 10.85 -35.02 -0.41
C VAL A 224 10.74 -36.51 -0.25
N THR A 225 11.52 -37.08 0.69
CA THR A 225 11.41 -38.46 1.11
C THR A 225 10.94 -38.49 2.56
N ALA A 226 9.80 -39.11 2.83
CA ALA A 226 9.26 -39.27 4.17
C ALA A 226 9.11 -40.74 4.53
N LYS A 227 9.19 -41.05 5.84
CA LYS A 227 8.88 -42.36 6.40
C LYS A 227 7.55 -42.25 7.14
N VAL A 228 6.65 -43.18 6.86
CA VAL A 228 5.39 -43.35 7.57
C VAL A 228 5.53 -44.60 8.43
N THR A 229 5.50 -44.43 9.71
CA THR A 229 5.74 -45.51 10.73
C THR A 229 4.43 -45.91 11.37
N ASP A 230 4.49 -46.98 12.16
CA ASP A 230 3.39 -47.46 12.97
C ASP A 230 2.14 -47.85 12.18
N LEU A 231 2.36 -48.29 10.94
CA LEU A 231 1.29 -48.75 10.08
C LEU A 231 0.76 -50.12 10.55
N PRO A 232 -0.58 -50.30 10.54
CA PRO A 232 -1.22 -51.54 11.00
C PRO A 232 -0.96 -52.70 10.05
N ASP A 233 -1.37 -53.91 10.47
CA ASP A 233 -1.18 -55.16 9.72
C ASP A 233 -2.14 -55.33 8.53
N TYR A 234 -3.00 -54.40 8.26
CA TYR A 234 -3.89 -54.39 7.10
C TYR A 234 -3.42 -53.37 6.06
N ASP A 235 -3.97 -53.43 4.87
CA ASP A 235 -3.66 -52.51 3.77
C ASP A 235 -4.14 -51.10 4.07
N VAL A 236 -3.29 -50.13 3.74
CA VAL A 236 -3.53 -48.72 3.99
C VAL A 236 -3.40 -47.90 2.69
N ASP A 237 -4.12 -46.79 2.65
CA ASP A 237 -3.94 -45.69 1.70
C ASP A 237 -3.30 -44.53 2.43
N ILE A 238 -2.11 -44.08 1.98
CA ILE A 238 -1.33 -42.99 2.59
C ILE A 238 -1.55 -41.74 1.75
N TYR A 239 -1.98 -40.67 2.37
CA TYR A 239 -2.25 -39.37 1.75
C TYR A 239 -1.18 -38.37 2.15
N VAL A 240 -0.63 -37.67 1.14
CA VAL A 240 0.22 -36.49 1.35
C VAL A 240 -0.56 -35.29 0.86
N CYS A 241 -0.81 -34.31 1.70
CA CYS A 241 -1.40 -33.04 1.35
C CYS A 241 -0.35 -31.95 1.51
N VAL A 242 -0.24 -31.07 0.53
CA VAL A 242 0.60 -29.87 0.56
C VAL A 242 -0.31 -28.65 0.49
N ILE A 243 -0.04 -27.67 1.33
CA ILE A 243 -0.73 -26.37 1.37
C ILE A 243 0.29 -25.30 1.09
N SER A 244 0.01 -24.40 0.13
CA SER A 244 0.89 -23.28 -0.21
C SER A 244 1.14 -22.37 1.00
N ASP A 245 2.37 -21.91 1.16
CA ASP A 245 2.73 -20.94 2.20
C ASP A 245 2.14 -19.55 1.91
N LYS A 246 1.93 -19.22 0.64
CA LYS A 246 1.40 -17.93 0.19
C LYS A 246 -0.12 -17.86 0.22
N ASP A 247 -0.78 -18.91 -0.27
CA ASP A 247 -2.24 -18.99 -0.34
C ASP A 247 -2.74 -20.30 0.25
N LYS A 248 -3.33 -20.26 1.43
CA LYS A 248 -3.85 -21.43 2.14
C LYS A 248 -5.04 -22.10 1.44
N SER A 249 -5.68 -21.44 0.49
CA SER A 249 -6.72 -22.02 -0.37
C SER A 249 -6.14 -22.84 -1.54
N ASN A 250 -4.84 -22.62 -1.87
CA ASN A 250 -4.12 -23.37 -2.88
C ASN A 250 -3.45 -24.60 -2.26
N TYR A 251 -4.09 -25.74 -2.36
CA TYR A 251 -3.62 -27.02 -1.84
C TYR A 251 -3.75 -28.14 -2.87
N GLY A 252 -2.99 -29.20 -2.68
CA GLY A 252 -3.05 -30.39 -3.50
C GLY A 252 -2.67 -31.62 -2.69
N SER A 253 -3.06 -32.80 -3.17
CA SER A 253 -2.74 -34.06 -2.51
C SER A 253 -2.38 -35.15 -3.50
N VAL A 254 -1.67 -36.15 -2.99
CA VAL A 254 -1.39 -37.41 -3.69
C VAL A 254 -1.60 -38.58 -2.73
N MET A 255 -2.10 -39.67 -3.26
CA MET A 255 -2.30 -40.92 -2.52
C MET A 255 -1.25 -41.95 -2.94
N PHE A 256 -0.76 -42.70 -1.98
CA PHE A 256 0.11 -43.85 -2.17
C PHE A 256 -0.53 -45.10 -1.62
N GLN A 257 -0.35 -46.21 -2.35
CA GLN A 257 -0.83 -47.55 -1.97
C GLN A 257 0.37 -48.48 -1.87
N PRO A 258 0.90 -48.73 -0.68
CA PRO A 258 1.98 -49.71 -0.52
C PRO A 258 1.54 -51.11 -0.97
N ASP A 259 2.39 -51.80 -1.74
CA ASP A 259 2.09 -53.15 -2.17
C ASP A 259 2.18 -54.10 -0.98
N SER A 260 1.04 -54.74 -0.64
CA SER A 260 0.99 -55.69 0.48
C SER A 260 1.86 -56.93 0.30
N LYS A 261 2.18 -57.29 -0.98
CA LYS A 261 3.08 -58.42 -1.26
C LYS A 261 4.56 -58.11 -0.98
N GLU A 262 4.93 -56.83 -0.90
CA GLU A 262 6.29 -56.37 -0.58
C GLU A 262 6.47 -56.07 0.93
N ARG A 263 5.47 -56.36 1.72
CA ARG A 263 5.51 -56.13 3.17
C ARG A 263 6.45 -57.11 3.81
N PRO A 264 7.48 -56.66 4.60
CA PRO A 264 8.43 -57.51 5.29
C PRO A 264 7.82 -58.24 6.50
#